data_df0680b4961bb1250b4bdf913ab9a66d
#
_entry.id   df0680b4961bb1250b4bdf913ab9a66d
#
_cell.length_a   1.000
_cell.length_b   1.000
_cell.length_c   1.000
_cell.angle_alpha   90.00
_cell.angle_beta   90.00
_cell.angle_gamma   90.00
#
_symmetry.space_group_name_H-M   'P 1'
#
loop_
_entity.id
_entity.type
_entity.pdbx_description
1 polymer ?
#
loop_
_entity_poly.entity_id
_entity_poly.type
_entity_poly.pdbx_seq_one_letter_code
_entity_poly.pdbx_strand_id
1 'polypeptide(L)'
;MSQYLNFFIKTDKNKYQQIASYSRNHMIYRAFDSAPYEKITRLTESKIVNAIEELKTVKDAYQKVIQDNNEQIATQYRLYSKDKFFDIYDRIQQINKELEQDVEDCEKSLIELQFIQRMTRTPNNAVIYFGVEIYDPEDEDII
;
A
#
# COMPACT_ATOMS: atom_id res chain seq x y z
N MET A 1 12.70 11.64 -11.21
CA MET A 1 13.35 10.56 -10.47
C MET A 1 12.31 9.58 -9.92
N SER A 2 12.34 8.33 -10.37
CA SER A 2 11.39 7.32 -9.94
C SER A 2 12.04 6.43 -8.86
N GLN A 3 11.26 6.08 -7.85
CA GLN A 3 11.70 5.20 -6.77
C GLN A 3 10.79 3.97 -6.72
N TYR A 4 11.39 2.80 -6.61
CA TYR A 4 10.68 1.53 -6.56
C TYR A 4 11.18 0.71 -5.37
N LEU A 5 10.26 0.19 -4.59
CA LEU A 5 10.55 -0.81 -3.56
C LEU A 5 10.50 -2.18 -4.21
N ASN A 6 11.63 -2.86 -4.25
CA ASN A 6 11.76 -4.16 -4.88
C ASN A 6 11.96 -5.25 -3.84
N PHE A 7 11.35 -6.40 -4.09
CA PHE A 7 11.49 -7.60 -3.28
C PHE A 7 12.16 -8.70 -4.11
N PHE A 8 13.07 -9.44 -3.48
CA PHE A 8 13.89 -10.44 -4.17
C PHE A 8 13.94 -11.73 -3.37
N ILE A 9 14.05 -12.85 -4.10
CA ILE A 9 14.43 -14.14 -3.55
C ILE A 9 15.85 -14.44 -3.99
N LYS A 10 16.67 -14.95 -3.08
CA LYS A 10 18.02 -15.42 -3.42
C LYS A 10 17.91 -16.83 -4.00
N THR A 11 18.25 -16.99 -5.27
CA THR A 11 18.13 -18.27 -5.99
C THR A 11 19.43 -19.07 -5.97
N ASP A 12 20.58 -18.40 -5.87
CA ASP A 12 21.89 -19.01 -5.88
C ASP A 12 22.87 -18.06 -5.23
N LYS A 13 24.13 -18.51 -5.01
CA LYS A 13 25.17 -17.63 -4.46
C LYS A 13 25.26 -16.35 -5.29
N ASN A 14 24.92 -15.21 -4.69
CA ASN A 14 24.99 -13.88 -5.29
C ASN A 14 24.00 -13.62 -6.43
N LYS A 15 23.00 -14.49 -6.62
CA LYS A 15 21.94 -14.25 -7.60
C LYS A 15 20.62 -13.99 -6.89
N TYR A 16 19.94 -12.91 -7.29
CA TYR A 16 18.67 -12.51 -6.73
C TYR A 16 17.65 -12.40 -7.85
N GLN A 17 16.47 -12.97 -7.62
CA GLN A 17 15.34 -12.85 -8.56
C GLN A 17 14.32 -11.91 -7.97
N GLN A 18 13.97 -10.86 -8.73
CA GLN A 18 12.92 -9.93 -8.32
C GLN A 18 11.57 -10.63 -8.39
N ILE A 19 10.82 -10.56 -7.29
CA ILE A 19 9.49 -11.16 -7.20
C ILE A 19 8.38 -10.12 -7.16
N ALA A 20 8.68 -8.87 -6.78
CA ALA A 20 7.71 -7.80 -6.75
C ALA A 20 8.41 -6.45 -6.81
N SER A 21 7.68 -5.43 -7.31
CA SER A 21 8.16 -4.06 -7.38
C SER A 21 6.99 -3.11 -7.20
N TYR A 22 7.18 -2.09 -6.36
CA TYR A 22 6.13 -1.12 -6.03
C TYR A 22 6.67 0.29 -6.15
N SER A 23 5.95 1.14 -6.88
CA SER A 23 6.33 2.54 -7.04
C SER A 23 6.14 3.30 -5.72
N ARG A 24 6.78 4.47 -5.62
CA ARG A 24 6.74 5.34 -4.44
C ARG A 24 5.32 5.68 -3.96
N ASN A 25 4.35 5.73 -4.87
CA ASN A 25 2.96 6.07 -4.54
C ASN A 25 2.14 4.87 -4.09
N HIS A 26 2.68 3.66 -4.21
CA HIS A 26 1.98 2.44 -3.82
C HIS A 26 1.93 2.30 -2.30
N MET A 27 0.82 1.77 -1.79
CA MET A 27 0.62 1.59 -0.34
C MET A 27 1.66 0.68 0.30
N ILE A 28 2.10 -0.36 -0.40
CA ILE A 28 3.15 -1.26 0.10
C ILE A 28 4.47 -0.52 0.26
N TYR A 29 4.84 0.35 -0.70
CA TYR A 29 6.04 1.16 -0.57
C TYR A 29 5.99 2.00 0.72
N ARG A 30 4.86 2.65 0.97
CA ARG A 30 4.68 3.52 2.14
C ARG A 30 4.69 2.77 3.46
N ALA A 31 4.33 1.49 3.44
CA ALA A 31 4.31 0.65 4.64
C ALA A 31 5.72 0.25 5.11
N PHE A 32 6.76 0.44 4.28
CA PHE A 32 8.14 0.07 4.60
C PHE A 32 9.04 1.30 4.69
N ASP A 33 8.98 2.02 5.82
CA ASP A 33 9.75 3.25 6.04
C ASP A 33 11.26 3.03 6.12
N SER A 34 11.69 1.83 6.48
CA SER A 34 13.09 1.52 6.76
C SER A 34 13.79 0.75 5.64
N ALA A 35 13.22 0.73 4.43
CA ALA A 35 13.85 0.06 3.29
C ALA A 35 15.15 0.80 2.90
N PRO A 36 16.27 0.07 2.70
CA PRO A 36 17.53 0.72 2.34
C PRO A 36 17.49 1.23 0.89
N TYR A 37 18.15 2.37 0.67
CA TYR A 37 18.28 2.96 -0.67
C TYR A 37 19.51 2.39 -1.39
N GLU A 38 19.32 2.04 -2.67
CA GLU A 38 20.37 1.56 -3.59
C GLU A 38 21.14 0.34 -3.11
N LYS A 39 20.58 -0.39 -2.16
CA LYS A 39 21.13 -1.69 -1.70
C LYS A 39 19.97 -2.56 -1.24
N ILE A 40 20.21 -3.83 -1.14
CA ILE A 40 19.23 -4.77 -0.62
C ILE A 40 19.67 -5.31 0.73
N THR A 41 18.70 -5.60 1.59
CA THR A 41 18.92 -6.23 2.88
C THR A 41 17.86 -7.30 3.11
N ARG A 42 18.12 -8.19 4.05
CA ARG A 42 17.16 -9.22 4.41
C ARG A 42 15.89 -8.61 4.98
N LEU A 43 14.74 -9.03 4.46
CA LEU A 43 13.44 -8.67 5.00
C LEU A 43 13.14 -9.58 6.18
N THR A 44 13.15 -9.02 7.38
CA THR A 44 12.85 -9.77 8.60
C THR A 44 11.33 -9.90 8.77
N GLU A 45 10.91 -10.95 9.50
CA GLU A 45 9.49 -11.16 9.77
C GLU A 45 8.88 -9.98 10.53
N SER A 46 9.61 -9.38 11.46
CA SER A 46 9.09 -8.23 12.20
C SER A 46 8.78 -7.04 11.28
N LYS A 47 9.56 -6.82 10.24
CA LYS A 47 9.31 -5.75 9.26
C LYS A 47 8.05 -6.04 8.43
N ILE A 48 7.84 -7.30 8.03
CA ILE A 48 6.62 -7.70 7.32
C ILE A 48 5.40 -7.51 8.22
N VAL A 49 5.47 -7.97 9.46
CA VAL A 49 4.38 -7.82 10.44
C VAL A 49 4.05 -6.35 10.66
N ASN A 50 5.06 -5.50 10.82
CA ASN A 50 4.86 -4.06 11.01
C ASN A 50 4.18 -3.43 9.79
N ALA A 51 4.58 -3.82 8.58
CA ALA A 51 3.96 -3.31 7.35
C ALA A 51 2.49 -3.75 7.23
N ILE A 52 2.19 -4.99 7.57
CA ILE A 52 0.81 -5.49 7.58
C ILE A 52 -0.04 -4.72 8.58
N GLU A 53 0.46 -4.49 9.79
CA GLU A 53 -0.25 -3.73 10.83
C GLU A 53 -0.47 -2.28 10.39
N GLU A 54 0.50 -1.67 9.74
CA GLU A 54 0.37 -0.32 9.20
C GLU A 54 -0.75 -0.25 8.16
N LEU A 55 -0.81 -1.19 7.22
CA LEU A 55 -1.86 -1.24 6.20
C LEU A 55 -3.24 -1.48 6.80
N LYS A 56 -3.34 -2.32 7.83
CA LYS A 56 -4.60 -2.53 8.55
C LYS A 56 -5.08 -1.25 9.22
N THR A 57 -4.17 -0.52 9.85
CA THR A 57 -4.48 0.75 10.51
C THR A 57 -4.97 1.79 9.50
N VAL A 58 -4.31 1.89 8.34
CA VAL A 58 -4.71 2.80 7.27
C VAL A 58 -6.09 2.42 6.72
N LYS A 59 -6.33 1.12 6.50
CA LYS A 59 -7.63 0.62 6.04
C LYS A 59 -8.74 0.97 7.01
N ASP A 60 -8.53 0.73 8.31
CA ASP A 60 -9.52 1.02 9.34
C ASP A 60 -9.82 2.52 9.41
N ALA A 61 -8.81 3.37 9.25
CA ALA A 61 -8.98 4.82 9.20
C ALA A 61 -9.86 5.24 8.03
N TYR A 62 -9.65 4.70 6.83
CA TYR A 62 -10.50 4.98 5.67
C TYR A 62 -11.93 4.53 5.89
N GLN A 63 -12.13 3.34 6.44
CA GLN A 63 -13.47 2.81 6.72
C GLN A 63 -14.21 3.67 7.74
N LYS A 64 -13.51 4.18 8.75
CA LYS A 64 -14.10 5.08 9.74
C LYS A 64 -14.55 6.39 9.12
N VAL A 65 -13.76 6.96 8.22
CA VAL A 65 -14.15 8.21 7.53
C VAL A 65 -15.39 7.98 6.68
N ILE A 66 -15.50 6.84 5.98
CA ILE A 66 -16.69 6.48 5.21
C ILE A 66 -17.91 6.40 6.13
N GLN A 67 -17.78 5.75 7.27
CA GLN A 67 -18.86 5.64 8.26
C GLN A 67 -19.30 7.01 8.77
N ASP A 68 -18.35 7.86 9.14
CA ASP A 68 -18.61 9.22 9.61
C ASP A 68 -19.32 10.05 8.53
N ASN A 69 -18.90 9.91 7.27
CA ASN A 69 -19.53 10.58 6.14
C ASN A 69 -20.98 10.14 5.95
N ASN A 70 -21.26 8.84 6.10
CA ASN A 70 -22.61 8.31 5.99
C ASN A 70 -23.52 8.83 7.11
N GLU A 71 -22.99 8.93 8.33
CA GLU A 71 -23.72 9.52 9.46
C GLU A 71 -24.00 11.00 9.21
N GLN A 72 -23.04 11.72 8.63
CA GLN A 72 -23.21 13.12 8.27
C GLN A 72 -24.30 13.32 7.22
N ILE A 73 -24.39 12.44 6.22
CA ILE A 73 -25.48 12.48 5.22
C ILE A 73 -26.83 12.42 5.92
N ALA A 74 -27.01 11.48 6.86
CA ALA A 74 -28.25 11.32 7.58
C ALA A 74 -28.60 12.57 8.40
N THR A 75 -27.62 13.23 8.99
CA THR A 75 -27.81 14.47 9.77
C THR A 75 -28.16 15.64 8.85
N GLN A 76 -27.45 15.81 7.74
CA GLN A 76 -27.64 16.91 6.80
C GLN A 76 -29.03 16.86 6.11
N TYR A 77 -29.54 15.67 5.87
CA TYR A 77 -30.88 15.49 5.30
C TYR A 77 -31.97 16.23 6.08
N ARG A 78 -31.79 16.34 7.40
CA ARG A 78 -32.76 17.00 8.28
C ARG A 78 -32.60 18.51 8.37
N LEU A 79 -31.40 19.02 8.02
CA LEU A 79 -31.02 20.41 8.29
C LEU A 79 -31.05 21.32 7.09
N TYR A 80 -31.02 20.81 5.87
CA TYR A 80 -30.88 21.61 4.66
C TYR A 80 -32.08 21.48 3.74
N SER A 81 -32.30 22.51 2.89
CA SER A 81 -33.24 22.44 1.79
C SER A 81 -32.85 21.29 0.85
N LYS A 82 -33.84 20.79 0.11
CA LYS A 82 -33.65 19.67 -0.80
C LYS A 82 -32.49 19.89 -1.78
N ASP A 83 -32.35 21.08 -2.35
CA ASP A 83 -31.33 21.39 -3.34
C ASP A 83 -29.92 21.39 -2.72
N LYS A 84 -29.79 22.05 -1.55
CA LYS A 84 -28.50 22.03 -0.82
C LYS A 84 -28.12 20.64 -0.35
N PHE A 85 -29.09 19.84 0.06
CA PHE A 85 -28.87 18.48 0.48
C PHE A 85 -28.27 17.64 -0.67
N PHE A 86 -28.82 17.75 -1.88
CA PHE A 86 -28.32 16.97 -3.02
C PHE A 86 -26.89 17.37 -3.41
N ASP A 87 -26.52 18.65 -3.34
CA ASP A 87 -25.16 19.08 -3.60
C ASP A 87 -24.17 18.49 -2.58
N ILE A 88 -24.53 18.51 -1.31
CA ILE A 88 -23.71 17.93 -0.23
C ILE A 88 -23.65 16.42 -0.39
N TYR A 89 -24.76 15.77 -0.67
CA TYR A 89 -24.86 14.34 -0.88
C TYR A 89 -23.93 13.89 -2.01
N ASP A 90 -23.97 14.55 -3.15
CA ASP A 90 -23.15 14.19 -4.31
C ASP A 90 -21.66 14.31 -4.00
N ARG A 91 -21.24 15.37 -3.28
CA ARG A 91 -19.86 15.56 -2.87
C ARG A 91 -19.38 14.47 -1.92
N ILE A 92 -20.20 14.14 -0.92
CA ILE A 92 -19.85 13.10 0.05
C ILE A 92 -19.80 11.75 -0.63
N GLN A 93 -20.73 11.45 -1.54
CA GLN A 93 -20.73 10.20 -2.29
C GLN A 93 -19.46 10.06 -3.15
N GLN A 94 -19.01 11.15 -3.77
CA GLN A 94 -17.79 11.15 -4.56
C GLN A 94 -16.56 10.87 -3.67
N ILE A 95 -16.47 11.50 -2.52
CA ILE A 95 -15.40 11.27 -1.54
C ILE A 95 -15.42 9.82 -1.05
N ASN A 96 -16.62 9.30 -0.72
CA ASN A 96 -16.76 7.92 -0.26
C ASN A 96 -16.31 6.92 -1.33
N LYS A 97 -16.62 7.19 -2.59
CA LYS A 97 -16.22 6.33 -3.70
C LYS A 97 -14.70 6.25 -3.81
N GLU A 98 -14.00 7.37 -3.65
CA GLU A 98 -12.54 7.40 -3.64
C GLU A 98 -11.97 6.65 -2.43
N LEU A 99 -12.57 6.83 -1.25
CA LEU A 99 -12.17 6.13 -0.03
C LEU A 99 -12.41 4.61 -0.13
N GLU A 100 -13.51 4.19 -0.73
CA GLU A 100 -13.80 2.78 -0.97
C GLU A 100 -12.74 2.15 -1.89
N GLN A 101 -12.28 2.88 -2.90
CA GLN A 101 -11.18 2.44 -3.75
C GLN A 101 -9.88 2.29 -2.93
N ASP A 102 -9.61 3.24 -2.04
CA ASP A 102 -8.43 3.17 -1.17
C ASP A 102 -8.51 1.97 -0.22
N VAL A 103 -9.68 1.67 0.32
CA VAL A 103 -9.90 0.46 1.15
C VAL A 103 -9.63 -0.80 0.33
N GLU A 104 -10.14 -0.87 -0.90
CA GLU A 104 -9.90 -2.01 -1.79
C GLU A 104 -8.42 -2.18 -2.10
N ASP A 105 -7.71 -1.08 -2.36
CA ASP A 105 -6.27 -1.10 -2.60
C ASP A 105 -5.49 -1.60 -1.37
N CYS A 106 -5.91 -1.20 -0.16
CA CYS A 106 -5.35 -1.73 1.08
C CYS A 106 -5.57 -3.24 1.21
N GLU A 107 -6.77 -3.73 0.89
CA GLU A 107 -7.08 -5.15 0.96
C GLU A 107 -6.23 -5.97 0.00
N LYS A 108 -6.07 -5.50 -1.24
CA LYS A 108 -5.18 -6.14 -2.22
C LYS A 108 -3.74 -6.16 -1.77
N SER A 109 -3.26 -5.03 -1.23
CA SER A 109 -1.90 -4.91 -0.72
C SER A 109 -1.65 -5.83 0.47
N LEU A 110 -2.64 -5.99 1.35
CA LEU A 110 -2.55 -6.92 2.48
C LEU A 110 -2.43 -8.37 1.99
N ILE A 111 -3.17 -8.76 0.97
CA ILE A 111 -3.09 -10.10 0.39
C ILE A 111 -1.68 -10.35 -0.17
N GLU A 112 -1.12 -9.37 -0.87
CA GLU A 112 0.24 -9.48 -1.44
C GLU A 112 1.30 -9.60 -0.34
N LEU A 113 1.22 -8.79 0.71
CA LEU A 113 2.15 -8.87 1.84
C LEU A 113 2.02 -10.18 2.61
N GLN A 114 0.81 -10.67 2.80
CA GLN A 114 0.58 -11.97 3.44
C GLN A 114 1.16 -13.12 2.59
N PHE A 115 1.10 -13.00 1.27
CA PHE A 115 1.73 -13.96 0.38
C PHE A 115 3.26 -13.97 0.56
N ILE A 116 3.88 -12.80 0.59
CA ILE A 116 5.33 -12.67 0.85
C ILE A 116 5.68 -13.26 2.23
N GLN A 117 4.87 -12.98 3.23
CA GLN A 117 5.05 -13.52 4.58
C GLN A 117 5.01 -15.05 4.58
N ARG A 118 4.07 -15.65 3.87
CA ARG A 118 3.96 -17.11 3.75
C ARG A 118 5.20 -17.73 3.10
N MET A 119 5.80 -17.05 2.13
CA MET A 119 7.02 -17.55 1.49
C MET A 119 8.15 -17.72 2.49
N THR A 120 8.23 -16.88 3.52
CA THR A 120 9.25 -16.97 4.57
C THR A 120 8.95 -18.07 5.59
N ARG A 121 7.70 -18.51 5.68
CA ARG A 121 7.22 -19.50 6.67
C ARG A 121 7.00 -20.91 6.10
N THR A 122 7.13 -21.08 4.77
CA THR A 122 6.96 -22.39 4.15
C THR A 122 8.15 -23.32 4.47
N PRO A 123 8.00 -24.66 4.28
CA PRO A 123 9.10 -25.59 4.50
C PRO A 123 10.39 -25.23 3.77
N ASN A 124 10.28 -24.47 2.69
CA ASN A 124 11.42 -24.04 1.88
C ASN A 124 12.17 -22.82 2.48
N ASN A 125 11.61 -22.18 3.52
CA ASN A 125 12.21 -21.04 4.22
C ASN A 125 12.88 -20.05 3.27
N ALA A 126 12.12 -19.55 2.30
CA ALA A 126 12.64 -18.60 1.34
C ALA A 126 13.10 -17.33 2.08
N VAL A 127 14.34 -16.95 1.85
CA VAL A 127 14.86 -15.70 2.40
C VAL A 127 14.55 -14.58 1.43
N ILE A 128 13.79 -13.60 1.90
CA ILE A 128 13.38 -12.45 1.11
C ILE A 128 14.30 -11.27 1.41
N TYR A 129 14.73 -10.60 0.36
CA TYR A 129 15.52 -9.37 0.42
C TYR A 129 14.71 -8.23 -0.14
N PHE A 130 14.95 -7.03 0.31
CA PHE A 130 14.24 -5.85 -0.17
C PHE A 130 15.13 -4.62 -0.19
N GLY A 131 14.75 -3.64 -0.99
CA GLY A 131 15.45 -2.37 -1.06
C GLY A 131 14.75 -1.42 -2.02
N VAL A 132 15.10 -0.14 -1.93
CA VAL A 132 14.58 0.90 -2.81
C VAL A 132 15.60 1.18 -3.90
N GLU A 133 15.17 1.01 -5.14
CA GLU A 133 15.94 1.39 -6.32
C GLU A 133 15.50 2.78 -6.79
N ILE A 134 16.46 3.66 -6.98
CA ILE A 134 16.22 5.00 -7.53
C ILE A 134 16.48 4.92 -9.02
N TYR A 135 15.46 5.24 -9.80
CA TYR A 135 15.51 5.19 -11.24
C TYR A 135 15.57 6.60 -11.80
N ASP A 136 16.64 6.92 -12.54
CA ASP A 136 16.78 8.21 -13.21
C ASP A 136 16.47 8.02 -14.69
N PRO A 137 15.43 8.69 -15.25
CA PRO A 137 15.12 8.59 -16.67
C PRO A 137 16.25 9.02 -17.60
N GLU A 138 17.16 9.88 -17.15
CA GLU A 138 18.32 10.27 -17.93
C GLU A 138 19.30 9.13 -18.14
N ASP A 139 19.36 8.17 -17.22
CA ASP A 139 20.20 6.98 -17.34
C ASP A 139 19.68 6.00 -18.39
N GLU A 140 18.38 6.01 -18.68
CA GLU A 140 17.78 5.20 -19.75
C GLU A 140 18.21 5.65 -21.14
N ASP A 141 18.41 6.95 -21.34
CA ASP A 141 18.71 7.52 -22.65
C ASP A 141 20.19 7.33 -23.03
N ILE A 142 21.02 6.82 -22.14
CA ILE A 142 22.45 6.60 -22.36
C ILE A 142 22.73 5.20 -22.95
N ILE A 143 21.73 4.36 -23.01
CA ILE A 143 21.82 3.07 -23.64
C ILE A 143 21.55 3.23 -25.14
#